data_c9d5fe48fd0aa71bf5582504e412f7e8
#
_entry.id   c9d5fe48fd0aa71bf5582504e412f7e8
#
_cell.length_a   1.000
_cell.length_b   1.000
_cell.length_c   1.000
_cell.angle_alpha   90.00
_cell.angle_beta   90.00
_cell.angle_gamma   90.00
#
_symmetry.space_group_name_H-M   'P 1'
#
loop_
_entity.id
_entity.type
_entity.pdbx_description
1 polymer ?
#
loop_
_entity_poly.entity_id
_entity_poly.type
_entity_poly.pdbx_seq_one_letter_code
_entity_poly.pdbx_strand_id
1 'polypeptide(L)'
;MLRSAALVAAIALVTAGGASAEAVARGTGFGLLALDANGTPSVAYVHGDALVLATRKKANDWARAEVASVPVGSSVMAFEIGAQGPVMLAGSADARKIFLVRRRSVGWQTVLVAGVSARYRLGWPGLALDPKGLPVVSYTRWDGPTLKSRLLLDRIDQKGRIQTKRITLEGFPKSYIPPPATPVLFGEKAHVIESYGYKGVVGTIEWYPDKKTWTGLGLDAGLGDWPLGPVLAGVRHGVLHAAWTESLLTMDLTAAPVALASRRHFASTSYVLDRALATALALPSTGPEVAANQWVSSSDLGLQGDDDVWAGTVIRGATHIEVDGWIAGLAAGPKGGRDVLLGGRDGLRWFRVPHALTTSVSLEATDDGTNVSLSGRVRGTATGSVTIYRERPGEARTAVGKAQVSGGEFAFTDDPPVRPLTYRAVYADPQTGLPYAALLRNPIDAS
;
A
#
# COMPACT_ATOMS: atom_id res chain seq x y z
N MET A 1 -7.89 54.08 -51.20
CA MET A 1 -8.63 53.48 -50.08
C MET A 1 -8.23 52.00 -49.93
N LEU A 2 -7.25 51.77 -49.13
CA LEU A 2 -6.79 50.39 -48.81
C LEU A 2 -7.44 49.99 -47.50
N ARG A 3 -8.21 48.90 -47.52
CA ARG A 3 -8.74 48.28 -46.30
C ARG A 3 -7.79 47.18 -45.85
N SER A 4 -7.09 47.38 -44.74
CA SER A 4 -6.28 46.36 -44.05
C SER A 4 -7.20 45.38 -43.35
N ALA A 5 -7.17 44.11 -43.73
CA ALA A 5 -7.80 43.04 -43.01
C ALA A 5 -6.81 42.52 -41.94
N ALA A 6 -7.13 42.73 -40.70
CA ALA A 6 -6.40 42.14 -39.56
C ALA A 6 -6.82 40.68 -39.39
N LEU A 7 -5.89 39.78 -39.64
CA LEU A 7 -6.04 38.34 -39.38
C LEU A 7 -5.81 38.10 -37.87
N VAL A 8 -6.89 37.88 -37.12
CA VAL A 8 -6.80 37.45 -35.71
C VAL A 8 -6.56 35.96 -35.71
N ALA A 9 -5.33 35.54 -35.46
CA ALA A 9 -4.98 34.14 -35.21
C ALA A 9 -5.45 33.79 -33.80
N ALA A 10 -6.55 33.05 -33.69
CA ALA A 10 -6.96 32.42 -32.46
C ALA A 10 -6.00 31.27 -32.17
N ILE A 11 -5.05 31.46 -31.26
CA ILE A 11 -4.27 30.39 -30.65
C ILE A 11 -5.22 29.62 -29.74
N ALA A 12 -5.73 28.50 -30.23
CA ALA A 12 -6.39 27.53 -29.38
C ALA A 12 -5.31 26.96 -28.45
N LEU A 13 -5.28 27.44 -27.20
CA LEU A 13 -4.59 26.75 -26.11
C LEU A 13 -5.29 25.40 -25.95
N VAL A 14 -4.72 24.38 -26.53
CA VAL A 14 -4.99 22.99 -26.15
C VAL A 14 -4.41 22.88 -24.75
N THR A 15 -5.22 23.12 -23.73
CA THR A 15 -4.93 22.68 -22.37
C THR A 15 -4.89 21.15 -22.45
N ALA A 16 -3.67 20.61 -22.58
CA ALA A 16 -3.42 19.21 -22.28
C ALA A 16 -4.00 19.01 -20.86
N GLY A 17 -5.14 18.34 -20.76
CA GLY A 17 -5.77 18.02 -19.50
C GLY A 17 -4.81 17.17 -18.70
N GLY A 18 -3.98 17.79 -17.87
CA GLY A 18 -3.14 17.11 -16.93
C GLY A 18 -4.06 16.21 -16.10
N ALA A 19 -3.70 14.93 -15.98
CA ALA A 19 -4.43 14.00 -15.16
C ALA A 19 -4.37 14.51 -13.71
N SER A 20 -5.42 15.19 -13.28
CA SER A 20 -5.53 15.71 -11.91
C SER A 20 -5.86 14.56 -10.96
N ALA A 21 -5.40 14.68 -9.72
CA ALA A 21 -5.83 13.83 -8.61
C ALA A 21 -7.36 13.69 -8.60
N GLU A 22 -7.88 12.48 -8.64
CA GLU A 22 -9.32 12.25 -8.56
C GLU A 22 -9.72 11.84 -7.14
N ALA A 23 -10.65 12.58 -6.54
CA ALA A 23 -11.19 12.23 -5.23
C ALA A 23 -12.11 11.00 -5.34
N VAL A 24 -11.72 9.91 -4.68
CA VAL A 24 -12.47 8.65 -4.65
C VAL A 24 -13.47 8.64 -3.49
N ALA A 25 -13.03 8.97 -2.28
CA ALA A 25 -13.84 8.97 -1.08
C ALA A 25 -13.38 10.08 -0.12
N ARG A 26 -14.30 10.57 0.69
CA ARG A 26 -14.01 11.49 1.81
C ARG A 26 -14.28 10.77 3.13
N GLY A 27 -13.62 11.19 4.20
CA GLY A 27 -13.84 10.65 5.55
C GLY A 27 -13.34 9.23 5.77
N THR A 28 -12.55 8.66 4.84
CA THR A 28 -11.81 7.42 5.03
C THR A 28 -10.42 7.56 4.41
N GLY A 29 -9.40 7.22 5.16
CA GLY A 29 -7.99 7.23 4.71
C GLY A 29 -7.49 5.86 4.23
N PHE A 30 -8.29 4.81 4.36
CA PHE A 30 -7.90 3.45 4.02
C PHE A 30 -8.84 2.83 2.97
N GLY A 31 -8.26 2.20 1.97
CA GLY A 31 -8.98 1.46 0.93
C GLY A 31 -8.02 0.64 0.09
N LEU A 32 -8.53 -0.30 -0.68
CA LEU A 32 -7.75 -1.17 -1.57
C LEU A 32 -8.10 -0.89 -3.03
N LEU A 33 -7.09 -0.86 -3.88
CA LEU A 33 -7.18 -0.61 -5.31
C LEU A 33 -7.05 -1.91 -6.10
N ALA A 34 -7.94 -2.14 -7.06
CA ALA A 34 -7.79 -3.18 -8.07
C ALA A 34 -8.18 -2.65 -9.45
N LEU A 35 -7.63 -3.25 -10.49
CA LEU A 35 -7.96 -2.96 -11.89
C LEU A 35 -8.70 -4.14 -12.50
N ASP A 36 -9.72 -3.85 -13.32
CA ASP A 36 -10.33 -4.87 -14.16
C ASP A 36 -9.42 -5.21 -15.37
N ALA A 37 -9.82 -6.19 -16.17
CA ALA A 37 -9.08 -6.62 -17.36
C ALA A 37 -8.87 -5.50 -18.40
N ASN A 38 -9.69 -4.45 -18.38
CA ASN A 38 -9.59 -3.28 -19.25
C ASN A 38 -8.73 -2.17 -18.63
N GLY A 39 -8.24 -2.37 -17.41
CA GLY A 39 -7.50 -1.38 -16.64
C GLY A 39 -8.39 -0.29 -16.03
N THR A 40 -9.68 -0.56 -15.83
CA THR A 40 -10.58 0.34 -15.11
C THR A 40 -10.33 0.21 -13.60
N PRO A 41 -9.98 1.30 -12.90
CA PRO A 41 -9.74 1.24 -11.48
C PRO A 41 -11.04 1.16 -10.69
N SER A 42 -10.99 0.34 -9.65
CA SER A 42 -12.00 0.28 -8.60
C SER A 42 -11.32 0.31 -7.24
N VAL A 43 -11.98 0.92 -6.27
CA VAL A 43 -11.50 1.05 -4.89
C VAL A 43 -12.57 0.51 -3.95
N ALA A 44 -12.16 -0.42 -3.09
CA ALA A 44 -12.99 -0.95 -2.02
C ALA A 44 -12.59 -0.30 -0.69
N TYR A 45 -13.55 0.19 0.08
CA TYR A 45 -13.33 0.80 1.39
C TYR A 45 -14.54 0.62 2.30
N VAL A 46 -14.35 0.79 3.61
CA VAL A 46 -15.44 0.81 4.59
C VAL A 46 -15.72 2.25 4.99
N HIS A 47 -16.99 2.60 5.04
CA HIS A 47 -17.47 3.88 5.56
C HIS A 47 -18.61 3.62 6.54
N GLY A 48 -18.35 3.86 7.83
CA GLY A 48 -19.27 3.49 8.90
C GLY A 48 -19.42 1.96 9.01
N ASP A 49 -20.63 1.46 8.72
CA ASP A 49 -20.99 0.05 8.65
C ASP A 49 -21.21 -0.45 7.20
N ALA A 50 -20.93 0.38 6.23
CA ALA A 50 -21.06 0.03 4.81
C ALA A 50 -19.73 -0.33 4.18
N LEU A 51 -19.67 -1.49 3.53
CA LEU A 51 -18.62 -1.81 2.56
C LEU A 51 -19.00 -1.17 1.22
N VAL A 52 -18.15 -0.29 0.73
CA VAL A 52 -18.38 0.50 -0.48
C VAL A 52 -17.41 0.10 -1.58
N LEU A 53 -17.92 -0.04 -2.79
CA LEU A 53 -17.13 -0.15 -4.01
C LEU A 53 -17.31 1.12 -4.84
N ALA A 54 -16.21 1.83 -5.08
CA ALA A 54 -16.14 2.95 -6.02
C ALA A 54 -15.47 2.47 -7.31
N THR A 55 -16.15 2.63 -8.46
CA THR A 55 -15.62 2.28 -9.78
C THR A 55 -15.56 3.53 -10.65
N ARG A 56 -14.43 3.80 -11.26
CA ARG A 56 -14.25 4.95 -12.16
C ARG A 56 -15.04 4.76 -13.44
N LYS A 57 -15.88 5.74 -13.79
CA LYS A 57 -16.64 5.78 -15.04
C LYS A 57 -15.96 6.62 -16.11
N LYS A 58 -15.50 7.80 -15.72
CA LYS A 58 -14.75 8.76 -16.56
C LYS A 58 -13.91 9.66 -15.65
N ALA A 59 -13.21 10.62 -16.21
CA ALA A 59 -12.43 11.58 -15.44
C ALA A 59 -13.31 12.28 -14.38
N ASN A 60 -12.83 12.27 -13.14
CA ASN A 60 -13.50 12.84 -11.96
C ASN A 60 -14.92 12.29 -11.66
N ASP A 61 -15.24 11.10 -12.19
CA ASP A 61 -16.56 10.48 -11.99
C ASP A 61 -16.41 9.04 -11.50
N TRP A 62 -16.71 8.85 -10.22
CA TRP A 62 -16.66 7.57 -9.52
C TRP A 62 -18.05 7.13 -9.11
N ALA A 63 -18.55 6.07 -9.72
CA ALA A 63 -19.78 5.43 -9.28
C ALA A 63 -19.53 4.68 -7.99
N ARG A 64 -20.22 5.06 -6.92
CA ARG A 64 -20.14 4.44 -5.60
C ARG A 64 -21.38 3.60 -5.33
N ALA A 65 -21.17 2.40 -4.82
CA ALA A 65 -22.23 1.49 -4.43
C ALA A 65 -21.93 0.90 -3.06
N GLU A 66 -22.88 0.96 -2.15
CA GLU A 66 -22.87 0.15 -0.94
C GLU A 66 -23.17 -1.29 -1.35
N VAL A 67 -22.23 -2.19 -1.07
CA VAL A 67 -22.28 -3.57 -1.57
C VAL A 67 -22.59 -4.58 -0.48
N ALA A 68 -22.35 -4.23 0.78
CA ALA A 68 -22.72 -5.01 1.96
C ALA A 68 -22.71 -4.14 3.22
N SER A 69 -23.48 -4.54 4.22
CA SER A 69 -23.32 -4.05 5.59
C SER A 69 -22.31 -4.94 6.33
N VAL A 70 -21.40 -4.33 7.07
CA VAL A 70 -20.36 -4.97 7.88
C VAL A 70 -20.37 -4.36 9.28
N PRO A 71 -19.87 -5.05 10.32
CA PRO A 71 -19.78 -4.47 11.66
C PRO A 71 -18.98 -3.15 11.66
N VAL A 72 -19.42 -2.19 12.46
CA VAL A 72 -18.69 -0.92 12.65
C VAL A 72 -17.24 -1.19 13.07
N GLY A 73 -16.31 -0.42 12.50
CA GLY A 73 -14.87 -0.61 12.71
C GLY A 73 -14.26 -1.75 11.89
N SER A 74 -15.04 -2.42 11.02
CA SER A 74 -14.48 -3.36 10.04
C SER A 74 -13.56 -2.65 9.05
N SER A 75 -12.67 -3.43 8.44
CA SER A 75 -11.78 -2.94 7.37
C SER A 75 -11.81 -3.88 6.18
N VAL A 76 -11.55 -3.33 4.98
CA VAL A 76 -11.27 -4.13 3.78
C VAL A 76 -9.88 -4.74 3.94
N MET A 77 -9.77 -6.06 3.79
CA MET A 77 -8.53 -6.80 3.99
C MET A 77 -7.91 -7.32 2.71
N ALA A 78 -8.74 -7.60 1.70
CA ALA A 78 -8.29 -7.98 0.37
C ALA A 78 -9.33 -7.59 -0.67
N PHE A 79 -8.88 -7.28 -1.89
CA PHE A 79 -9.74 -6.88 -2.99
C PHE A 79 -9.14 -7.32 -4.32
N GLU A 80 -9.91 -8.08 -5.09
CA GLU A 80 -9.55 -8.59 -6.42
C GLU A 80 -10.70 -8.40 -7.41
N ILE A 81 -10.37 -8.24 -8.68
CA ILE A 81 -11.35 -8.19 -9.77
C ILE A 81 -11.04 -9.33 -10.74
N GLY A 82 -11.88 -10.35 -10.74
CA GLY A 82 -11.78 -11.48 -11.66
C GLY A 82 -12.78 -11.40 -12.82
N ALA A 83 -12.81 -12.47 -13.62
CA ALA A 83 -13.74 -12.59 -14.76
C ALA A 83 -15.23 -12.50 -14.36
N GLN A 84 -15.56 -12.87 -13.12
CA GLN A 84 -16.92 -12.77 -12.58
C GLN A 84 -17.21 -11.43 -11.89
N GLY A 85 -16.26 -10.50 -11.89
CA GLY A 85 -16.37 -9.19 -11.27
C GLY A 85 -15.61 -9.07 -9.95
N PRO A 86 -15.89 -8.00 -9.18
CA PRO A 86 -15.18 -7.69 -7.94
C PRO A 86 -15.52 -8.66 -6.80
N VAL A 87 -14.48 -9.01 -6.04
CA VAL A 87 -14.51 -9.83 -4.84
C VAL A 87 -13.71 -9.14 -3.74
N MET A 88 -14.29 -9.00 -2.56
CA MET A 88 -13.72 -8.28 -1.43
C MET A 88 -13.75 -9.16 -0.18
N LEU A 89 -12.73 -9.06 0.66
CA LEU A 89 -12.76 -9.55 2.03
C LEU A 89 -12.83 -8.37 2.99
N ALA A 90 -13.71 -8.48 3.97
CA ALA A 90 -13.77 -7.56 5.10
C ALA A 90 -13.60 -8.32 6.40
N GLY A 91 -12.85 -7.75 7.33
CA GLY A 91 -12.63 -8.30 8.66
C GLY A 91 -13.23 -7.40 9.73
N SER A 92 -13.81 -7.99 10.78
CA SER A 92 -14.29 -7.25 11.93
C SER A 92 -13.15 -6.68 12.78
N ALA A 93 -13.36 -5.53 13.41
CA ALA A 93 -12.36 -4.86 14.26
C ALA A 93 -11.82 -5.75 15.39
N ASP A 94 -12.64 -6.66 15.91
CA ASP A 94 -12.27 -7.60 16.96
C ASP A 94 -11.52 -8.85 16.45
N ALA A 95 -11.20 -8.90 15.14
CA ALA A 95 -10.54 -10.02 14.47
C ALA A 95 -11.26 -11.37 14.67
N ARG A 96 -12.58 -11.37 14.73
CA ARG A 96 -13.38 -12.60 14.93
C ARG A 96 -14.22 -13.02 13.76
N LYS A 97 -14.42 -12.16 12.77
CA LYS A 97 -15.22 -12.46 11.59
C LYS A 97 -14.51 -12.04 10.34
N ILE A 98 -14.63 -12.87 9.31
CA ILE A 98 -14.19 -12.59 7.94
C ILE A 98 -15.40 -12.76 7.04
N PHE A 99 -15.72 -11.72 6.29
CA PHE A 99 -16.80 -11.69 5.30
C PHE A 99 -16.22 -11.63 3.91
N LEU A 100 -16.76 -12.43 3.00
CA LEU A 100 -16.52 -12.31 1.57
C LEU A 100 -17.74 -11.67 0.93
N VAL A 101 -17.51 -10.63 0.15
CA VAL A 101 -18.53 -9.95 -0.63
C VAL A 101 -18.16 -10.01 -2.10
N ARG A 102 -19.07 -10.48 -2.95
CA ARG A 102 -18.82 -10.61 -4.38
C ARG A 102 -20.01 -10.25 -5.23
N ARG A 103 -19.74 -9.83 -6.44
CA ARG A 103 -20.77 -9.60 -7.47
C ARG A 103 -21.36 -10.92 -7.94
N ARG A 104 -22.67 -10.95 -8.15
CA ARG A 104 -23.40 -12.04 -8.81
C ARG A 104 -24.09 -11.49 -10.05
N SER A 105 -24.69 -12.39 -10.86
CA SER A 105 -25.52 -11.99 -11.99
C SER A 105 -26.64 -11.02 -11.55
N VAL A 106 -27.19 -11.24 -10.37
CA VAL A 106 -28.16 -10.35 -9.74
C VAL A 106 -27.66 -9.94 -8.36
N GLY A 107 -27.31 -8.66 -8.20
CA GLY A 107 -26.92 -8.06 -6.91
C GLY A 107 -25.56 -8.50 -6.35
N TRP A 108 -25.46 -8.47 -5.04
CA TRP A 108 -24.27 -8.82 -4.27
C TRP A 108 -24.53 -9.99 -3.33
N GLN A 109 -23.54 -10.81 -3.12
CA GLN A 109 -23.60 -11.91 -2.17
C GLN A 109 -22.58 -11.67 -1.07
N THR A 110 -23.03 -11.75 0.18
CA THR A 110 -22.17 -11.77 1.36
C THR A 110 -22.12 -13.19 1.92
N VAL A 111 -20.92 -13.68 2.19
CA VAL A 111 -20.66 -15.01 2.79
C VAL A 111 -19.82 -14.80 4.05
N LEU A 112 -20.25 -15.33 5.19
CA LEU A 112 -19.42 -15.42 6.38
C LEU A 112 -18.41 -16.56 6.17
N VAL A 113 -17.17 -16.20 5.84
CA VAL A 113 -16.08 -17.16 5.60
C VAL A 113 -15.64 -17.80 6.92
N ALA A 114 -15.41 -16.97 7.94
CA ALA A 114 -15.02 -17.44 9.25
C ALA A 114 -15.70 -16.62 10.36
N GLY A 115 -16.10 -17.32 11.41
CA GLY A 115 -16.59 -16.72 12.65
C GLY A 115 -16.07 -17.51 13.82
N VAL A 116 -15.50 -16.83 14.83
CA VAL A 116 -14.90 -17.47 16.00
C VAL A 116 -15.40 -16.84 17.31
N SER A 117 -15.39 -17.64 18.39
CA SER A 117 -15.73 -17.16 19.73
C SER A 117 -14.62 -16.27 20.31
N ALA A 118 -14.89 -15.64 21.44
CA ALA A 118 -13.97 -14.75 22.15
C ALA A 118 -12.60 -15.38 22.50
N ARG A 119 -12.54 -16.70 22.57
CA ARG A 119 -11.30 -17.46 22.80
C ARG A 119 -10.32 -17.36 21.64
N TYR A 120 -10.83 -17.23 20.41
CA TYR A 120 -10.03 -17.27 19.20
C TYR A 120 -9.91 -15.89 18.54
N ARG A 121 -8.85 -15.75 17.75
CA ARG A 121 -8.65 -14.62 16.82
C ARG A 121 -8.40 -15.18 15.43
N LEU A 122 -8.71 -14.38 14.43
CA LEU A 122 -8.38 -14.64 13.02
C LEU A 122 -7.22 -13.73 12.63
N GLY A 123 -6.23 -14.29 11.98
CA GLY A 123 -5.16 -13.51 11.36
C GLY A 123 -5.65 -12.80 10.12
N TRP A 124 -4.83 -11.90 9.60
CA TRP A 124 -5.13 -11.14 8.38
C TRP A 124 -5.36 -12.09 7.21
N PRO A 125 -6.55 -12.10 6.58
CA PRO A 125 -6.84 -13.03 5.50
C PRO A 125 -6.26 -12.54 4.18
N GLY A 126 -5.90 -13.50 3.32
CA GLY A 126 -5.57 -13.26 1.93
C GLY A 126 -6.64 -13.78 0.98
N LEU A 127 -6.67 -13.23 -0.22
CA LEU A 127 -7.61 -13.56 -1.29
C LEU A 127 -6.83 -13.85 -2.58
N ALA A 128 -7.23 -14.88 -3.29
CA ALA A 128 -6.89 -15.09 -4.70
C ALA A 128 -8.11 -15.58 -5.44
N LEU A 129 -8.14 -15.39 -6.76
CA LEU A 129 -9.21 -15.88 -7.62
C LEU A 129 -8.67 -17.01 -8.50
N ASP A 130 -9.38 -18.15 -8.54
CA ASP A 130 -9.01 -19.22 -9.45
C ASP A 130 -9.27 -18.83 -10.93
N PRO A 131 -8.82 -19.62 -11.92
CA PRO A 131 -9.04 -19.30 -13.33
C PRO A 131 -10.52 -19.13 -13.73
N LYS A 132 -11.44 -19.66 -12.92
CA LYS A 132 -12.89 -19.51 -13.09
C LYS A 132 -13.44 -18.28 -12.37
N GLY A 133 -12.58 -17.50 -11.69
CA GLY A 133 -12.95 -16.35 -10.88
C GLY A 133 -13.57 -16.72 -9.53
N LEU A 134 -13.39 -17.96 -9.06
CA LEU A 134 -13.89 -18.37 -7.74
C LEU A 134 -12.88 -18.03 -6.64
N PRO A 135 -13.37 -17.53 -5.49
CA PRO A 135 -12.51 -17.09 -4.40
C PRO A 135 -11.82 -18.26 -3.70
N VAL A 136 -10.53 -18.07 -3.46
CA VAL A 136 -9.70 -18.87 -2.57
C VAL A 136 -9.22 -17.94 -1.46
N VAL A 137 -9.58 -18.26 -0.22
CA VAL A 137 -9.29 -17.43 0.96
C VAL A 137 -8.40 -18.21 1.90
N SER A 138 -7.29 -17.63 2.31
CA SER A 138 -6.46 -18.16 3.39
C SER A 138 -6.52 -17.26 4.62
N TYR A 139 -6.44 -17.86 5.78
CA TYR A 139 -6.36 -17.15 7.06
C TYR A 139 -5.84 -18.07 8.14
N THR A 140 -5.31 -17.50 9.20
CA THR A 140 -4.92 -18.24 10.39
C THR A 140 -5.97 -18.08 11.48
N ARG A 141 -6.14 -19.15 12.26
CA ARG A 141 -6.94 -19.13 13.48
C ARG A 141 -6.04 -19.39 14.68
N TRP A 142 -6.04 -18.49 15.62
CA TRP A 142 -5.23 -18.55 16.81
C TRP A 142 -6.09 -18.73 18.06
N ASP A 143 -5.69 -19.67 18.94
CA ASP A 143 -6.28 -19.89 20.24
C ASP A 143 -5.49 -19.11 21.29
N GLY A 144 -6.05 -18.03 21.81
CA GLY A 144 -5.41 -17.14 22.76
C GLY A 144 -4.81 -17.85 23.99
N PRO A 145 -5.57 -18.67 24.74
CA PRO A 145 -5.08 -19.35 25.92
C PRO A 145 -3.97 -20.37 25.65
N THR A 146 -4.05 -21.14 24.57
CA THR A 146 -3.09 -22.21 24.28
C THR A 146 -2.00 -21.79 23.31
N LEU A 147 -2.13 -20.62 22.70
CA LEU A 147 -1.22 -20.08 21.68
C LEU A 147 -1.03 -21.03 20.50
N LYS A 148 -2.04 -21.86 20.19
CA LYS A 148 -2.02 -22.75 19.03
C LYS A 148 -2.64 -22.07 17.82
N SER A 149 -1.95 -22.05 16.72
CA SER A 149 -2.46 -21.52 15.45
C SER A 149 -2.74 -22.66 14.44
N ARG A 150 -3.63 -22.36 13.51
CA ARG A 150 -3.95 -23.22 12.37
C ARG A 150 -4.11 -22.36 11.13
N LEU A 151 -3.46 -22.73 10.08
CA LEU A 151 -3.66 -22.16 8.76
C LEU A 151 -4.84 -22.86 8.09
N LEU A 152 -5.75 -22.08 7.53
CA LEU A 152 -6.96 -22.53 6.88
C LEU A 152 -6.99 -21.99 5.45
N LEU A 153 -7.43 -22.81 4.51
CA LEU A 153 -7.61 -22.47 3.13
C LEU A 153 -9.02 -22.85 2.70
N ASP A 154 -9.83 -21.87 2.37
CA ASP A 154 -11.22 -22.02 1.96
C ASP A 154 -11.37 -21.77 0.47
N ARG A 155 -12.00 -22.71 -0.23
CA ARG A 155 -12.51 -22.50 -1.59
C ARG A 155 -14.00 -22.27 -1.52
N ILE A 156 -14.48 -21.22 -2.18
CA ILE A 156 -15.87 -20.79 -2.11
C ILE A 156 -16.51 -20.95 -3.49
N ASP A 157 -17.45 -21.88 -3.61
CA ASP A 157 -18.12 -22.17 -4.88
C ASP A 157 -19.10 -21.05 -5.28
N GLN A 158 -19.68 -21.16 -6.48
CA GLN A 158 -20.67 -20.21 -6.99
C GLN A 158 -21.90 -20.06 -6.08
N LYS A 159 -22.30 -21.09 -5.34
CA LYS A 159 -23.43 -21.05 -4.41
C LYS A 159 -23.07 -20.45 -3.06
N GLY A 160 -21.79 -20.19 -2.78
CA GLY A 160 -21.30 -19.70 -1.50
C GLY A 160 -20.98 -20.80 -0.50
N ARG A 161 -20.93 -22.07 -0.95
CA ARG A 161 -20.53 -23.18 -0.07
C ARG A 161 -19.02 -23.18 0.07
N ILE A 162 -18.57 -23.36 1.31
CA ILE A 162 -17.17 -23.30 1.71
C ILE A 162 -16.62 -24.72 1.80
N GLN A 163 -15.50 -24.97 1.14
CA GLN A 163 -14.70 -26.18 1.27
C GLN A 163 -13.38 -25.82 1.95
N THR A 164 -13.26 -26.19 3.23
CA THR A 164 -12.09 -25.87 4.04
C THR A 164 -11.04 -26.96 3.97
N LYS A 165 -9.79 -26.59 3.65
CA LYS A 165 -8.60 -27.39 3.91
C LYS A 165 -7.86 -26.82 5.12
N ARG A 166 -7.41 -27.72 5.99
CA ARG A 166 -6.56 -27.35 7.13
C ARG A 166 -5.12 -27.68 6.80
N ILE A 167 -4.25 -26.73 7.02
CA ILE A 167 -2.82 -26.89 6.97
C ILE A 167 -2.39 -26.96 8.44
N THR A 168 -1.95 -28.14 8.88
CA THR A 168 -1.48 -28.30 10.25
C THR A 168 -0.06 -27.76 10.33
N LEU A 169 0.14 -26.75 11.13
CA LEU A 169 1.45 -26.16 11.40
C LEU A 169 2.14 -27.00 12.46
N GLU A 170 2.80 -28.09 12.08
CA GLU A 170 3.60 -28.91 12.98
C GLU A 170 4.99 -28.30 13.16
N GLY A 171 5.42 -28.21 14.42
CA GLY A 171 6.76 -27.69 14.74
C GLY A 171 6.88 -26.16 14.81
N PHE A 172 5.80 -25.44 14.57
CA PHE A 172 5.78 -23.98 14.72
C PHE A 172 5.56 -23.55 16.17
N PRO A 173 6.26 -22.52 16.58
CA PRO A 173 6.14 -22.04 17.95
C PRO A 173 4.82 -21.34 18.18
N LYS A 174 4.56 -21.14 19.43
CA LYS A 174 3.45 -20.34 19.92
C LYS A 174 3.66 -18.89 19.51
N SER A 175 2.79 -18.40 18.64
CA SER A 175 2.76 -16.98 18.23
C SER A 175 1.68 -16.25 19.03
N TYR A 176 1.96 -15.06 19.51
CA TYR A 176 0.97 -14.21 20.20
C TYR A 176 -0.01 -13.54 19.24
N ILE A 177 0.36 -13.43 17.98
CA ILE A 177 -0.45 -12.79 16.93
C ILE A 177 -0.66 -13.81 15.82
N PRO A 178 -1.90 -14.02 15.32
CA PRO A 178 -2.14 -14.88 14.19
C PRO A 178 -1.38 -14.32 12.97
N PRO A 179 -0.48 -15.11 12.37
CA PRO A 179 0.28 -14.63 11.24
C PRO A 179 -0.63 -14.35 10.04
N PRO A 180 -0.32 -13.33 9.23
CA PRO A 180 -0.97 -13.11 7.96
C PRO A 180 -0.71 -14.26 7.00
N ALA A 181 -1.70 -14.60 6.18
CA ALA A 181 -1.59 -15.67 5.19
C ALA A 181 -2.19 -15.20 3.86
N THR A 182 -1.45 -15.37 2.76
CA THR A 182 -1.89 -14.93 1.43
C THR A 182 -1.88 -16.09 0.45
N PRO A 183 -3.02 -16.45 -0.17
CA PRO A 183 -3.07 -17.49 -1.18
C PRO A 183 -2.56 -16.96 -2.51
N VAL A 184 -1.85 -17.79 -3.23
CA VAL A 184 -1.44 -17.56 -4.61
C VAL A 184 -1.74 -18.79 -5.44
N LEU A 185 -2.02 -18.61 -6.73
CA LEU A 185 -2.41 -19.68 -7.61
C LEU A 185 -1.36 -19.92 -8.68
N PHE A 186 -0.92 -21.17 -8.78
CA PHE A 186 -0.15 -21.70 -9.90
C PHE A 186 -1.06 -22.65 -10.70
N GLY A 187 -1.71 -22.14 -11.73
CA GLY A 187 -2.81 -22.82 -12.40
C GLY A 187 -3.99 -23.07 -11.43
N GLU A 188 -4.40 -24.32 -11.25
CA GLU A 188 -5.47 -24.68 -10.31
C GLU A 188 -4.97 -24.96 -8.88
N LYS A 189 -3.65 -25.01 -8.67
CA LYS A 189 -3.07 -25.32 -7.35
C LYS A 189 -2.91 -24.04 -6.54
N ALA A 190 -3.50 -24.03 -5.35
CA ALA A 190 -3.32 -22.96 -4.39
C ALA A 190 -2.07 -23.23 -3.55
N HIS A 191 -1.21 -22.24 -3.47
CA HIS A 191 -0.12 -22.14 -2.50
C HIS A 191 -0.51 -21.09 -1.48
N VAL A 192 0.04 -21.14 -0.29
CA VAL A 192 -0.21 -20.12 0.74
C VAL A 192 1.13 -19.60 1.23
N ILE A 193 1.27 -18.31 1.21
CA ILE A 193 2.42 -17.61 1.77
C ILE A 193 2.02 -17.12 3.15
N GLU A 194 2.76 -17.52 4.16
CA GLU A 194 2.54 -17.17 5.56
C GLU A 194 3.82 -16.57 6.12
N SER A 195 3.70 -15.49 6.84
CA SER A 195 4.79 -14.97 7.67
C SER A 195 4.80 -15.67 9.03
N TYR A 196 5.99 -15.92 9.57
CA TYR A 196 6.13 -16.58 10.86
C TYR A 196 7.26 -15.95 11.67
N GLY A 197 7.17 -16.10 13.01
CA GLY A 197 8.24 -15.73 13.92
C GLY A 197 8.59 -16.89 14.85
N TYR A 198 9.89 -17.21 14.96
CA TYR A 198 10.38 -18.27 15.83
C TYR A 198 11.75 -17.99 16.40
N LYS A 199 11.86 -17.93 17.74
CA LYS A 199 13.13 -17.75 18.46
C LYS A 199 13.99 -16.59 17.93
N GLY A 200 13.35 -15.45 17.62
CA GLY A 200 14.04 -14.29 17.05
C GLY A 200 14.32 -14.38 15.56
N VAL A 201 13.78 -15.39 14.87
CA VAL A 201 13.82 -15.50 13.41
C VAL A 201 12.43 -15.22 12.89
N VAL A 202 12.30 -14.24 12.01
CA VAL A 202 11.10 -13.93 11.25
C VAL A 202 11.34 -14.26 9.80
N GLY A 203 10.37 -14.90 9.17
CA GLY A 203 10.50 -15.29 7.78
C GLY A 203 9.14 -15.50 7.14
N THR A 204 9.18 -15.93 5.91
CA THR A 204 8.00 -16.27 5.12
C THR A 204 8.09 -17.73 4.70
N ILE A 205 6.98 -18.45 4.85
CA ILE A 205 6.87 -19.84 4.41
C ILE A 205 5.87 -19.91 3.28
N GLU A 206 6.27 -20.60 2.22
CA GLU A 206 5.36 -21.07 1.19
C GLU A 206 4.87 -22.46 1.57
N TRP A 207 3.56 -22.61 1.72
CA TRP A 207 2.89 -23.88 1.84
C TRP A 207 2.36 -24.31 0.48
N TYR A 208 2.77 -25.45 -0.02
CA TYR A 208 2.31 -26.00 -1.29
C TYR A 208 1.71 -27.39 -1.14
N PRO A 209 0.68 -27.73 -1.95
CA PRO A 209 0.06 -29.04 -1.88
C PRO A 209 0.97 -30.08 -2.50
N ASP A 210 1.36 -31.08 -1.71
CA ASP A 210 1.91 -32.33 -2.20
C ASP A 210 0.77 -33.36 -2.38
N LYS A 211 1.08 -34.56 -2.90
CA LYS A 211 0.09 -35.59 -3.24
C LYS A 211 -0.90 -35.89 -2.12
N LYS A 212 -0.48 -35.83 -0.86
CA LYS A 212 -1.34 -36.12 0.31
C LYS A 212 -1.25 -35.08 1.44
N THR A 213 -0.23 -34.25 1.48
CA THR A 213 0.07 -33.32 2.57
C THR A 213 0.39 -31.92 2.03
N TRP A 214 0.52 -30.96 2.92
CA TRP A 214 1.09 -29.65 2.62
C TRP A 214 2.53 -29.63 3.09
N THR A 215 3.41 -29.16 2.24
CA THR A 215 4.84 -29.02 2.54
C THR A 215 5.18 -27.54 2.63
N GLY A 216 5.90 -27.17 3.68
CA GLY A 216 6.39 -25.79 3.87
C GLY A 216 7.80 -25.65 3.33
N LEU A 217 8.07 -24.56 2.64
CA LEU A 217 9.40 -24.14 2.19
C LEU A 217 9.67 -22.74 2.72
N GLY A 218 10.73 -22.57 3.48
CA GLY A 218 11.19 -21.23 3.88
C GLY A 218 11.64 -20.44 2.66
N LEU A 219 11.08 -19.25 2.47
CA LEU A 219 11.45 -18.36 1.37
C LEU A 219 12.56 -17.40 1.78
N ASP A 220 12.55 -16.97 3.01
CA ASP A 220 13.58 -16.15 3.64
C ASP A 220 13.50 -16.28 5.15
N ALA A 221 14.62 -16.11 5.82
CA ALA A 221 14.72 -16.09 7.28
C ALA A 221 15.49 -14.84 7.70
N GLY A 222 14.74 -13.78 7.99
CA GLY A 222 15.27 -12.56 8.58
C GLY A 222 15.47 -12.70 10.10
N LEU A 223 16.37 -11.92 10.67
CA LEU A 223 16.45 -11.73 12.11
C LEU A 223 15.46 -10.62 12.48
N GLY A 224 14.43 -10.95 13.25
CA GLY A 224 13.47 -9.95 13.67
C GLY A 224 12.32 -10.54 14.48
N ASP A 225 11.52 -9.68 15.10
CA ASP A 225 10.30 -10.04 15.83
C ASP A 225 9.09 -9.64 15.03
N TRP A 226 8.18 -10.54 14.83
CA TRP A 226 6.82 -10.35 14.36
C TRP A 226 6.64 -9.56 13.04
N PRO A 227 6.14 -10.21 12.00
CA PRO A 227 5.78 -9.53 10.77
C PRO A 227 4.70 -8.49 11.04
N LEU A 228 4.96 -7.26 10.66
CA LEU A 228 3.98 -6.18 10.69
C LEU A 228 3.19 -6.20 9.38
N GLY A 229 1.88 -6.47 9.48
CA GLY A 229 0.97 -6.43 8.34
C GLY A 229 0.93 -7.68 7.46
N PRO A 230 0.19 -7.63 6.35
CA PRO A 230 -0.02 -8.76 5.45
C PRO A 230 1.24 -9.10 4.65
N VAL A 231 1.36 -10.37 4.28
CA VAL A 231 2.26 -10.76 3.19
C VAL A 231 1.55 -10.46 1.88
N LEU A 232 2.17 -9.64 1.05
CA LEU A 232 1.69 -9.33 -0.29
C LEU A 232 2.29 -10.32 -1.27
N ALA A 233 1.48 -11.06 -2.00
CA ALA A 233 2.00 -12.06 -2.91
C ALA A 233 1.20 -12.12 -4.22
N GLY A 234 1.89 -12.44 -5.30
CA GLY A 234 1.28 -12.60 -6.61
C GLY A 234 2.14 -13.47 -7.52
N VAL A 235 1.52 -14.02 -8.58
CA VAL A 235 2.20 -14.83 -9.57
C VAL A 235 2.19 -14.12 -10.91
N ARG A 236 3.36 -14.02 -11.52
CA ARG A 236 3.49 -13.51 -12.87
C ARG A 236 4.43 -14.40 -13.70
N HIS A 237 3.98 -14.79 -14.89
CA HIS A 237 4.75 -15.69 -15.78
C HIS A 237 5.28 -16.95 -15.08
N GLY A 238 4.49 -17.51 -14.15
CA GLY A 238 4.87 -18.69 -13.38
C GLY A 238 5.91 -18.42 -12.27
N VAL A 239 6.24 -17.16 -12.00
CA VAL A 239 7.14 -16.76 -10.91
C VAL A 239 6.32 -16.20 -9.76
N LEU A 240 6.54 -16.74 -8.56
CA LEU A 240 6.03 -16.19 -7.31
C LEU A 240 6.84 -14.95 -6.93
N HIS A 241 6.15 -13.86 -6.64
CA HIS A 241 6.68 -12.67 -6.01
C HIS A 241 5.97 -12.47 -4.67
N ALA A 242 6.72 -12.23 -3.61
CA ALA A 242 6.19 -11.96 -2.29
C ALA A 242 6.92 -10.75 -1.68
N ALA A 243 6.19 -9.89 -1.02
CA ALA A 243 6.71 -8.75 -0.29
C ALA A 243 6.07 -8.72 1.10
N TRP A 244 6.86 -8.43 2.10
CA TRP A 244 6.43 -8.33 3.49
C TRP A 244 7.27 -7.31 4.24
N THR A 245 6.77 -6.89 5.39
CA THR A 245 7.49 -6.02 6.31
C THR A 245 8.10 -6.86 7.40
N GLU A 246 9.39 -6.78 7.58
CA GLU A 246 10.10 -7.41 8.68
C GLU A 246 10.35 -6.38 9.78
N SER A 247 10.01 -6.73 11.02
CA SER A 247 10.33 -5.96 12.21
C SER A 247 11.64 -6.47 12.77
N LEU A 248 12.65 -5.62 12.86
CA LEU A 248 13.83 -5.91 13.67
C LEU A 248 13.52 -5.65 15.13
N LEU A 249 13.69 -6.68 15.97
CA LEU A 249 13.44 -6.60 17.40
C LEU A 249 14.56 -5.96 18.17
N THR A 250 14.35 -4.76 18.46
CA THR A 250 14.52 -4.21 19.79
C THR A 250 13.20 -3.58 20.15
N MET A 251 12.83 -3.43 21.42
CA MET A 251 11.53 -2.84 21.83
C MET A 251 11.32 -1.41 21.28
N ASP A 252 12.28 -0.90 20.55
CA ASP A 252 12.13 0.23 19.65
C ASP A 252 11.72 -0.29 18.28
N LEU A 253 10.54 0.04 17.83
CA LEU A 253 9.98 -0.22 16.47
C LEU A 253 10.81 0.48 15.37
N THR A 254 12.13 0.43 15.45
CA THR A 254 13.03 1.36 14.79
C THR A 254 13.47 0.97 13.41
N ALA A 255 13.36 -0.28 13.00
CA ALA A 255 13.68 -0.69 11.65
C ALA A 255 12.76 -1.82 11.20
N ALA A 256 12.00 -1.60 10.15
CA ALA A 256 11.20 -2.63 9.50
C ALA A 256 11.67 -2.73 8.04
N PRO A 257 12.59 -3.64 7.71
CA PRO A 257 13.00 -3.86 6.33
C PRO A 257 11.81 -4.38 5.52
N VAL A 258 11.69 -3.92 4.27
CA VAL A 258 10.77 -4.51 3.30
C VAL A 258 11.56 -5.50 2.47
N ALA A 259 11.20 -6.77 2.57
CA ALA A 259 11.81 -7.83 1.78
C ALA A 259 10.96 -8.16 0.56
N LEU A 260 11.64 -8.44 -0.54
CA LEU A 260 11.04 -8.90 -1.80
C LEU A 260 11.72 -10.20 -2.22
N ALA A 261 10.95 -11.25 -2.37
CA ALA A 261 11.44 -12.54 -2.82
C ALA A 261 10.83 -12.94 -4.17
N SER A 262 11.65 -13.58 -5.00
CA SER A 262 11.23 -14.16 -6.27
C SER A 262 11.67 -15.62 -6.33
N ARG A 263 10.73 -16.55 -6.36
CA ARG A 263 11.00 -17.97 -6.25
C ARG A 263 11.86 -18.56 -7.36
N ARG A 264 11.79 -18.04 -8.58
CA ARG A 264 12.47 -18.66 -9.73
C ARG A 264 13.97 -18.88 -9.55
N HIS A 265 14.61 -18.11 -8.67
CA HIS A 265 16.05 -18.18 -8.39
C HIS A 265 16.38 -18.31 -6.91
N PHE A 266 15.39 -18.49 -6.03
CA PHE A 266 15.59 -18.37 -4.57
C PHE A 266 16.39 -17.12 -4.14
N ALA A 267 16.37 -16.10 -4.99
CA ALA A 267 17.01 -14.83 -4.70
C ALA A 267 16.02 -14.00 -3.90
N SER A 268 16.29 -13.82 -2.63
CA SER A 268 15.68 -12.75 -1.85
C SER A 268 16.48 -11.48 -2.06
N THR A 269 15.80 -10.39 -2.39
CA THR A 269 16.40 -9.07 -2.40
C THR A 269 15.76 -8.29 -1.28
N SER A 270 16.49 -8.09 -0.19
CA SER A 270 16.03 -7.27 0.93
C SER A 270 16.28 -5.80 0.60
N TYR A 271 15.25 -5.00 0.70
CA TYR A 271 15.38 -3.55 0.69
C TYR A 271 15.13 -3.08 2.12
N VAL A 272 16.17 -2.58 2.76
CA VAL A 272 16.05 -1.99 4.09
C VAL A 272 15.44 -0.60 3.91
N LEU A 273 14.16 -0.48 4.25
CA LEU A 273 13.55 0.79 4.54
C LEU A 273 13.34 0.83 6.04
N ASP A 274 14.01 1.73 6.71
CA ASP A 274 13.78 1.94 8.11
C ASP A 274 12.29 2.26 8.33
N ARG A 275 11.64 1.49 9.20
CA ARG A 275 10.25 1.70 9.62
C ARG A 275 9.24 1.82 8.47
N ALA A 276 9.13 0.80 7.65
CA ALA A 276 8.18 0.77 6.56
C ALA A 276 7.19 -0.38 6.65
N LEU A 277 5.94 -0.11 6.36
CA LEU A 277 4.87 -1.09 6.24
C LEU A 277 4.55 -1.30 4.75
N ALA A 278 4.75 -2.52 4.23
CA ALA A 278 4.36 -2.88 2.87
C ALA A 278 2.82 -2.90 2.76
N THR A 279 2.28 -2.18 1.79
CA THR A 279 0.82 -2.01 1.63
C THR A 279 0.28 -2.47 0.28
N ALA A 280 1.10 -2.52 -0.76
CA ALA A 280 0.68 -3.04 -2.06
C ALA A 280 1.86 -3.61 -2.85
N LEU A 281 1.57 -4.62 -3.67
CA LEU A 281 2.50 -5.23 -4.62
C LEU A 281 1.91 -5.11 -6.02
N ALA A 282 2.61 -4.45 -6.91
CA ALA A 282 2.29 -4.41 -8.33
C ALA A 282 3.31 -5.24 -9.13
N LEU A 283 2.83 -5.97 -10.14
CA LEU A 283 3.64 -6.83 -10.97
C LEU A 283 3.63 -6.37 -12.45
N PRO A 284 4.19 -5.21 -12.77
CA PRO A 284 4.32 -4.76 -14.15
C PRO A 284 5.35 -5.58 -14.95
N SER A 285 5.42 -5.36 -16.28
CA SER A 285 6.39 -6.06 -17.14
C SER A 285 7.84 -5.75 -16.81
N THR A 286 8.08 -4.62 -16.19
CA THR A 286 9.41 -4.12 -15.83
C THR A 286 9.98 -4.73 -14.54
N GLY A 287 9.22 -5.58 -13.85
CA GLY A 287 9.58 -6.19 -12.57
C GLY A 287 8.64 -5.77 -11.44
N PRO A 288 8.73 -6.42 -10.27
CA PRO A 288 7.87 -6.12 -9.15
C PRO A 288 8.13 -4.71 -8.57
N GLU A 289 7.06 -4.07 -8.13
CA GLU A 289 7.08 -2.80 -7.42
C GLU A 289 6.30 -2.94 -6.11
N VAL A 290 6.89 -2.52 -5.02
CA VAL A 290 6.28 -2.58 -3.69
C VAL A 290 5.96 -1.17 -3.23
N ALA A 291 4.72 -0.93 -2.84
CA ALA A 291 4.36 0.26 -2.10
C ALA A 291 4.55 0.00 -0.61
N ALA A 292 5.20 0.93 0.06
CA ALA A 292 5.42 0.88 1.50
C ALA A 292 5.18 2.27 2.10
N ASN A 293 4.74 2.30 3.34
CA ASN A 293 4.59 3.53 4.08
C ASN A 293 5.63 3.57 5.19
N GLN A 294 6.50 4.54 5.13
CA GLN A 294 7.52 4.78 6.14
C GLN A 294 7.00 5.74 7.20
N TRP A 295 7.41 5.52 8.44
CA TRP A 295 7.22 6.50 9.51
C TRP A 295 8.56 6.84 10.14
N VAL A 296 8.69 8.08 10.56
CA VAL A 296 9.80 8.57 11.36
C VAL A 296 9.23 8.88 12.72
N SER A 297 9.70 8.18 13.78
CA SER A 297 9.13 8.40 15.09
C SER A 297 9.52 9.76 15.67
N SER A 298 8.66 10.28 16.53
CA SER A 298 8.93 11.52 17.25
C SER A 298 10.23 11.47 18.04
N SER A 299 10.59 10.30 18.62
CA SER A 299 11.83 10.13 19.39
C SER A 299 13.08 10.28 18.54
N ASP A 300 13.07 9.87 17.25
CA ASP A 300 14.22 10.04 16.36
C ASP A 300 14.38 11.47 15.88
N LEU A 301 13.27 12.22 15.88
CA LEU A 301 13.28 13.63 15.57
C LEU A 301 13.58 14.48 16.82
N GLY A 302 13.95 13.87 17.97
CA GLY A 302 14.15 14.60 19.22
C GLY A 302 12.89 15.34 19.71
N LEU A 303 11.72 14.97 19.20
CA LEU A 303 10.45 15.65 19.45
C LEU A 303 9.64 14.87 20.48
N GLN A 304 8.96 15.58 21.37
CA GLN A 304 8.00 14.97 22.30
C GLN A 304 6.64 14.84 21.59
N GLY A 305 6.12 13.63 21.47
CA GLY A 305 4.82 13.33 20.87
C GLY A 305 4.72 11.85 20.49
N ASP A 306 3.48 11.36 20.38
CA ASP A 306 3.20 9.97 19.99
C ASP A 306 2.89 9.83 18.48
N ASP A 307 2.86 10.94 17.74
CA ASP A 307 2.50 10.95 16.32
C ASP A 307 3.73 10.87 15.43
N ASP A 308 3.72 9.91 14.54
CA ASP A 308 4.78 9.70 13.55
C ASP A 308 4.55 10.53 12.29
N VAL A 309 5.63 10.93 11.63
CA VAL A 309 5.62 11.56 10.31
C VAL A 309 5.66 10.48 9.25
N TRP A 310 4.68 10.47 8.34
CA TRP A 310 4.52 9.43 7.33
C TRP A 310 4.94 9.88 5.94
N ALA A 311 5.60 8.98 5.21
CA ALA A 311 5.86 9.13 3.77
C ALA A 311 5.55 7.82 3.06
N GLY A 312 4.78 7.89 1.98
CA GLY A 312 4.58 6.76 1.08
C GLY A 312 5.80 6.58 0.18
N THR A 313 6.23 5.35 -0.02
CA THR A 313 7.39 5.03 -0.86
C THR A 313 7.05 3.91 -1.83
N VAL A 314 7.42 4.05 -3.09
CA VAL A 314 7.41 2.96 -4.07
C VAL A 314 8.82 2.48 -4.31
N ILE A 315 9.05 1.20 -4.10
CA ILE A 315 10.32 0.52 -4.25
C ILE A 315 10.32 -0.25 -5.56
N ARG A 316 11.32 0.01 -6.40
CA ARG A 316 11.56 -0.70 -7.65
C ARG A 316 13.05 -1.00 -7.78
N GLY A 317 13.46 -2.24 -7.52
CA GLY A 317 14.87 -2.57 -7.41
C GLY A 317 15.57 -1.67 -6.38
N ALA A 318 16.66 -1.04 -6.74
CA ALA A 318 17.37 -0.09 -5.87
C ALA A 318 16.78 1.34 -5.87
N THR A 319 15.69 1.57 -6.62
CA THR A 319 15.08 2.91 -6.72
C THR A 319 13.96 3.05 -5.71
N HIS A 320 14.02 4.08 -4.89
CA HIS A 320 13.00 4.48 -3.95
C HIS A 320 12.39 5.81 -4.40
N ILE A 321 11.06 5.86 -4.49
CA ILE A 321 10.31 7.03 -4.93
C ILE A 321 9.33 7.39 -3.83
N GLU A 322 9.56 8.50 -3.17
CA GLU A 322 8.68 8.99 -2.10
C GLU A 322 7.54 9.82 -2.68
N VAL A 323 6.36 9.68 -2.09
CA VAL A 323 5.16 10.46 -2.40
C VAL A 323 4.57 11.06 -1.14
N ASP A 324 3.90 12.19 -1.29
CA ASP A 324 3.27 12.90 -0.18
C ASP A 324 1.90 12.31 0.14
N GLY A 325 1.86 11.39 1.08
CA GLY A 325 0.68 10.72 1.57
C GLY A 325 0.91 9.23 1.84
N TRP A 326 -0.07 8.60 2.45
CA TRP A 326 -0.11 7.17 2.69
C TRP A 326 -0.49 6.45 1.39
N ILE A 327 0.35 5.54 0.89
CA ILE A 327 0.00 4.71 -0.26
C ILE A 327 -0.93 3.60 0.22
N ALA A 328 -2.21 3.71 -0.10
CA ALA A 328 -3.23 2.71 0.19
C ALA A 328 -3.31 1.62 -0.89
N GLY A 329 -2.83 1.91 -2.11
CA GLY A 329 -2.83 0.94 -3.20
C GLY A 329 -1.90 1.33 -4.35
N LEU A 330 -1.33 0.31 -4.98
CA LEU A 330 -0.50 0.40 -6.18
C LEU A 330 -0.90 -0.72 -7.14
N ALA A 331 -1.18 -0.39 -8.38
CA ALA A 331 -1.51 -1.37 -9.40
C ALA A 331 -0.78 -1.10 -10.71
N ALA A 332 -0.43 -2.17 -11.43
CA ALA A 332 0.14 -2.06 -12.77
C ALA A 332 -0.97 -1.75 -13.76
N GLY A 333 -1.00 -0.54 -14.27
CA GLY A 333 -1.94 -0.10 -15.28
C GLY A 333 -1.63 -0.66 -16.68
N PRO A 334 -2.57 -0.50 -17.63
CA PRO A 334 -2.35 -0.89 -19.02
C PRO A 334 -1.17 -0.11 -19.62
N LYS A 335 -0.51 -0.70 -20.61
CA LYS A 335 0.59 -0.08 -21.34
C LYS A 335 1.79 0.35 -20.48
N GLY A 336 1.99 -0.29 -19.34
CA GLY A 336 3.11 0.00 -18.45
C GLY A 336 2.92 1.19 -17.51
N GLY A 337 1.72 1.78 -17.46
CA GLY A 337 1.36 2.82 -16.50
C GLY A 337 1.23 2.29 -15.06
N ARG A 338 1.02 3.21 -14.13
CA ARG A 338 0.76 2.93 -12.71
C ARG A 338 -0.51 3.63 -12.27
N ASP A 339 -1.29 2.91 -11.49
CA ASP A 339 -2.41 3.46 -10.74
C ASP A 339 -2.01 3.50 -9.26
N VAL A 340 -2.04 4.68 -8.67
CA VAL A 340 -1.66 4.93 -7.27
C VAL A 340 -2.87 5.44 -6.50
N LEU A 341 -3.19 4.81 -5.38
CA LEU A 341 -4.21 5.27 -4.45
C LEU A 341 -3.51 5.83 -3.22
N LEU A 342 -3.68 7.12 -2.96
CA LEU A 342 -3.20 7.77 -1.75
C LEU A 342 -4.33 7.95 -0.76
N GLY A 343 -4.07 7.59 0.50
CA GLY A 343 -4.91 7.88 1.64
C GLY A 343 -4.40 9.09 2.42
N GLY A 344 -5.28 9.72 3.18
CA GLY A 344 -4.93 10.85 4.03
C GLY A 344 -6.13 11.33 4.84
N ARG A 345 -5.95 12.40 5.62
CA ARG A 345 -7.03 13.01 6.45
C ARG A 345 -8.22 13.45 5.60
N ASP A 346 -7.97 13.87 4.36
CA ASP A 346 -9.02 14.34 3.43
C ASP A 346 -9.74 13.20 2.69
N GLY A 347 -9.29 11.96 2.85
CA GLY A 347 -9.85 10.78 2.22
C GLY A 347 -8.92 10.13 1.20
N LEU A 348 -9.52 9.40 0.26
CA LEU A 348 -8.81 8.64 -0.77
C LEU A 348 -8.73 9.42 -2.07
N ARG A 349 -7.53 9.51 -2.65
CA ARG A 349 -7.25 10.13 -3.96
C ARG A 349 -6.54 9.15 -4.88
N TRP A 350 -7.01 9.05 -6.09
CA TRP A 350 -6.44 8.19 -7.11
C TRP A 350 -5.70 9.01 -8.17
N PHE A 351 -4.60 8.42 -8.67
CA PHE A 351 -3.74 9.00 -9.70
C PHE A 351 -3.42 7.93 -10.74
N ARG A 352 -3.41 8.31 -12.00
CA ARG A 352 -2.88 7.48 -13.09
C ARG A 352 -1.62 8.10 -13.66
N VAL A 353 -0.53 7.36 -13.57
CA VAL A 353 0.74 7.70 -14.20
C VAL A 353 0.86 6.87 -15.47
N PRO A 354 1.00 7.47 -16.65
CA PRO A 354 0.96 6.75 -17.92
C PRO A 354 2.19 5.85 -18.17
N HIS A 355 3.21 6.00 -17.37
CA HIS A 355 4.48 5.26 -17.44
C HIS A 355 4.94 4.80 -16.03
N ALA A 356 6.09 4.16 -15.98
CA ALA A 356 6.71 3.83 -14.69
C ALA A 356 7.02 5.11 -13.88
N LEU A 357 6.93 5.03 -12.56
CA LEU A 357 7.32 6.13 -11.67
C LEU A 357 8.82 6.35 -11.79
N THR A 358 9.23 7.53 -12.21
CA THR A 358 10.64 7.90 -12.42
C THR A 358 11.03 9.21 -11.73
N THR A 359 10.04 10.02 -11.40
CA THR A 359 10.28 11.29 -10.68
C THR A 359 10.63 11.04 -9.23
N SER A 360 11.64 11.70 -8.73
CA SER A 360 12.01 11.68 -7.32
C SER A 360 12.45 13.07 -6.86
N VAL A 361 12.25 13.35 -5.58
CA VAL A 361 12.69 14.60 -4.93
C VAL A 361 13.78 14.25 -3.93
N SER A 362 14.78 15.11 -3.79
CA SER A 362 15.74 15.09 -2.67
C SER A 362 15.65 16.40 -1.90
N LEU A 363 16.00 16.35 -0.62
CA LEU A 363 15.98 17.53 0.26
C LEU A 363 17.17 17.43 1.22
N GLU A 364 17.93 18.51 1.32
CA GLU A 364 19.02 18.72 2.25
C GLU A 364 18.82 20.06 2.96
N ALA A 365 19.34 20.18 4.17
CA ALA A 365 19.26 21.38 4.95
C ALA A 365 20.60 21.72 5.62
N THR A 366 20.85 23.04 5.74
CA THR A 366 21.90 23.60 6.58
C THR A 366 21.28 24.66 7.48
N ASP A 367 21.65 24.65 8.76
CA ASP A 367 21.16 25.59 9.77
C ASP A 367 22.30 26.49 10.23
N ASP A 368 22.08 27.80 10.24
CA ASP A 368 23.04 28.79 10.75
C ASP A 368 22.67 29.32 12.16
N GLY A 369 21.66 28.70 12.79
CA GLY A 369 21.12 29.11 14.09
C GLY A 369 19.98 30.11 14.00
N THR A 370 19.86 30.84 12.91
CA THR A 370 18.77 31.79 12.65
C THR A 370 17.90 31.28 11.49
N ASN A 371 18.52 31.00 10.37
CA ASN A 371 17.87 30.55 9.15
C ASN A 371 18.20 29.11 8.83
N VAL A 372 17.25 28.42 8.23
CA VAL A 372 17.43 27.10 7.64
C VAL A 372 17.44 27.25 6.11
N SER A 373 18.59 26.95 5.53
CA SER A 373 18.75 26.91 4.08
C SER A 373 18.45 25.50 3.57
N LEU A 374 17.44 25.38 2.74
CA LEU A 374 16.98 24.13 2.13
C LEU A 374 17.40 24.10 0.66
N SER A 375 17.95 22.98 0.23
CA SER A 375 18.25 22.72 -1.17
C SER A 375 17.86 21.31 -1.58
N GLY A 376 17.64 21.10 -2.87
CA GLY A 376 17.27 19.76 -3.34
C GLY A 376 17.16 19.68 -4.86
N ARG A 377 16.78 18.47 -5.30
CA ARG A 377 16.62 18.15 -6.73
C ARG A 377 15.32 17.44 -6.99
N VAL A 378 14.69 17.77 -8.10
CA VAL A 378 13.59 17.00 -8.70
C VAL A 378 14.13 16.30 -9.93
N ARG A 379 14.34 14.99 -9.85
CA ARG A 379 14.75 14.17 -11.00
C ARG A 379 13.54 13.89 -11.87
N GLY A 380 13.75 13.82 -13.20
CA GLY A 380 12.67 13.55 -14.17
C GLY A 380 11.98 14.80 -14.71
N THR A 381 12.30 15.99 -14.20
CA THR A 381 11.82 17.26 -14.73
C THR A 381 12.87 18.35 -14.57
N ALA A 382 12.81 19.37 -15.41
CA ALA A 382 13.69 20.54 -15.33
C ALA A 382 13.01 21.80 -14.78
N THR A 383 11.70 21.79 -14.64
CA THR A 383 10.89 22.98 -14.31
C THR A 383 9.73 22.62 -13.39
N GLY A 384 9.14 23.65 -12.77
CA GLY A 384 8.00 23.52 -11.88
C GLY A 384 8.22 24.25 -10.56
N SER A 385 7.47 23.87 -9.54
CA SER A 385 7.65 24.43 -8.19
C SER A 385 7.53 23.32 -7.14
N VAL A 386 8.33 23.45 -6.09
CA VAL A 386 8.28 22.62 -4.89
C VAL A 386 7.64 23.42 -3.79
N THR A 387 6.64 22.88 -3.12
CA THR A 387 6.08 23.48 -1.90
C THR A 387 6.85 22.94 -0.70
N ILE A 388 7.33 23.83 0.14
CA ILE A 388 8.07 23.50 1.36
C ILE A 388 7.10 23.56 2.55
N TYR A 389 7.11 22.50 3.35
CA TYR A 389 6.35 22.40 4.59
C TYR A 389 7.29 22.26 5.77
N ARG A 390 6.97 22.91 6.88
CA ARG A 390 7.48 22.56 8.22
C ARG A 390 6.57 21.49 8.82
N GLU A 391 7.18 20.52 9.47
CA GLU A 391 6.46 19.44 10.13
C GLU A 391 6.96 19.25 11.56
N ARG A 392 6.04 18.98 12.46
CA ARG A 392 6.27 18.51 13.82
C ARG A 392 5.25 17.42 14.13
N PRO A 393 5.65 16.37 14.86
CA PRO A 393 4.70 15.36 15.32
C PRO A 393 3.54 15.99 16.10
N GLY A 394 2.31 15.48 15.89
CA GLY A 394 1.11 15.99 16.55
C GLY A 394 0.60 17.34 16.05
N GLU A 395 1.36 18.06 15.24
CA GLU A 395 0.96 19.35 14.68
C GLU A 395 0.54 19.23 13.21
N ALA A 396 -0.39 20.07 12.78
CA ALA A 396 -0.68 20.21 11.36
C ALA A 396 0.53 20.82 10.65
N ARG A 397 1.02 20.17 9.61
CA ARG A 397 2.12 20.68 8.79
C ARG A 397 1.76 22.07 8.22
N THR A 398 2.71 22.97 8.22
CA THR A 398 2.56 24.35 7.75
C THR A 398 3.32 24.56 6.45
N ALA A 399 2.65 25.00 5.38
CA ALA A 399 3.31 25.43 4.17
C ALA A 399 4.04 26.76 4.43
N VAL A 400 5.38 26.76 4.29
CA VAL A 400 6.20 27.97 4.54
C VAL A 400 6.55 28.71 3.27
N GLY A 401 6.46 28.05 2.11
CA GLY A 401 6.67 28.72 0.84
C GLY A 401 6.77 27.77 -0.35
N LYS A 402 7.14 28.35 -1.50
CA LYS A 402 7.37 27.62 -2.74
C LYS A 402 8.74 28.01 -3.31
N ALA A 403 9.50 27.01 -3.71
CA ALA A 403 10.75 27.17 -4.44
C ALA A 403 10.53 26.84 -5.92
N GLN A 404 11.09 27.63 -6.83
CA GLN A 404 11.07 27.33 -8.25
C GLN A 404 12.12 26.27 -8.58
N VAL A 405 11.76 25.32 -9.44
CA VAL A 405 12.68 24.33 -9.97
C VAL A 405 13.29 24.86 -11.26
N SER A 406 14.60 24.95 -11.30
CA SER A 406 15.37 25.39 -12.46
C SER A 406 16.49 24.39 -12.74
N GLY A 407 16.51 23.80 -13.94
CA GLY A 407 17.48 22.75 -14.25
C GLY A 407 17.37 21.49 -13.37
N GLY A 408 16.19 21.28 -12.77
CA GLY A 408 15.96 20.18 -11.83
C GLY A 408 16.37 20.50 -10.38
N GLU A 409 16.88 21.67 -10.08
CA GLU A 409 17.32 22.07 -8.73
C GLU A 409 16.37 23.11 -8.14
N PHE A 410 16.28 23.16 -6.81
CA PHE A 410 15.55 24.19 -6.05
C PHE A 410 16.31 24.56 -4.78
N ALA A 411 16.08 25.79 -4.32
CA ALA A 411 16.58 26.30 -3.05
C ALA A 411 15.49 27.15 -2.37
N PHE A 412 15.50 27.13 -1.03
CA PHE A 412 14.57 27.90 -0.21
C PHE A 412 15.23 28.24 1.13
N THR A 413 14.95 29.41 1.69
CA THR A 413 15.40 29.79 3.03
C THR A 413 14.20 30.04 3.91
N ASP A 414 14.22 29.49 5.10
CA ASP A 414 13.19 29.64 6.11
C ASP A 414 13.77 30.18 7.42
N ASP A 415 13.01 30.99 8.13
CA ASP A 415 13.29 31.48 9.48
C ASP A 415 12.28 30.85 10.45
N PRO A 416 12.58 29.66 11.00
CA PRO A 416 11.63 28.96 11.84
C PRO A 416 11.56 29.57 13.25
N PRO A 417 10.35 29.93 13.74
CA PRO A 417 10.20 30.52 15.07
C PRO A 417 10.42 29.53 16.22
N VAL A 418 10.37 28.24 15.95
CA VAL A 418 10.43 27.17 16.96
C VAL A 418 11.23 25.98 16.42
N ARG A 419 12.07 25.42 17.26
CA ARG A 419 12.84 24.17 17.03
C ARG A 419 12.62 23.21 18.20
N PRO A 420 12.81 21.86 18.06
CA PRO A 420 13.22 21.17 16.85
C PRO A 420 12.07 21.00 15.85
N LEU A 421 12.38 20.79 14.58
CA LEU A 421 11.42 20.59 13.51
C LEU A 421 12.07 19.82 12.34
N THR A 422 11.24 19.35 11.40
CA THR A 422 11.70 18.80 10.13
C THR A 422 11.01 19.50 8.96
N TYR A 423 11.50 19.24 7.75
CA TYR A 423 10.96 19.78 6.52
C TYR A 423 10.56 18.69 5.55
N ARG A 424 9.54 18.98 4.77
CA ARG A 424 9.12 18.19 3.62
C ARG A 424 9.06 19.08 2.38
N ALA A 425 9.68 18.61 1.31
CA ALA A 425 9.57 19.21 -0.01
C ALA A 425 8.59 18.38 -0.85
N VAL A 426 7.57 19.02 -1.43
CA VAL A 426 6.53 18.36 -2.23
C VAL A 426 6.50 18.95 -3.63
N TYR A 427 6.74 18.13 -4.64
CA TYR A 427 6.63 18.45 -6.05
C TYR A 427 5.38 17.76 -6.62
N ALA A 428 4.36 18.55 -6.96
CA ALA A 428 3.20 18.02 -7.68
C ALA A 428 3.54 17.94 -9.18
N ASP A 429 3.57 16.72 -9.72
CA ASP A 429 3.83 16.50 -11.15
C ASP A 429 2.75 17.19 -11.99
N PRO A 430 3.10 18.12 -12.87
CA PRO A 430 2.11 18.85 -13.67
C PRO A 430 1.30 17.98 -14.63
N GLN A 431 1.81 16.81 -15.01
CA GLN A 431 1.14 15.91 -15.95
C GLN A 431 0.17 14.96 -15.24
N THR A 432 0.54 14.46 -14.07
CA THR A 432 -0.22 13.42 -13.37
C THR A 432 -0.88 13.92 -12.09
N GLY A 433 -0.44 15.07 -11.58
CA GLY A 433 -0.85 15.58 -10.27
C GLY A 433 -0.30 14.79 -9.07
N LEU A 434 0.47 13.69 -9.32
CA LEU A 434 1.03 12.89 -8.23
C LEU A 434 2.04 13.72 -7.42
N PRO A 435 1.85 13.84 -6.10
CA PRO A 435 2.73 14.62 -5.26
C PRO A 435 3.95 13.78 -4.85
N TYR A 436 5.07 13.96 -5.55
CA TYR A 436 6.36 13.41 -5.13
C TYR A 436 6.91 14.20 -3.97
N ALA A 437 7.57 13.54 -3.03
CA ALA A 437 8.05 14.18 -1.82
C ALA A 437 9.49 13.79 -1.46
N ALA A 438 10.10 14.59 -0.60
CA ALA A 438 11.25 14.23 0.19
C ALA A 438 11.06 14.76 1.61
N LEU A 439 11.27 13.89 2.59
CA LEU A 439 11.27 14.25 4.01
C LEU A 439 12.73 14.43 4.47
N LEU A 440 13.04 15.54 5.12
CA LEU A 440 14.32 15.71 5.80
C LEU A 440 14.37 14.78 7.00
N ARG A 441 15.28 13.79 6.94
CA ARG A 441 15.36 12.73 7.96
C ARG A 441 16.20 13.10 9.17
N ASN A 442 17.07 14.09 9.01
CA ASN A 442 17.81 14.69 10.12
C ASN A 442 17.07 15.94 10.58
N PRO A 443 16.49 15.95 11.77
CA PRO A 443 15.78 17.12 12.27
C PRO A 443 16.73 18.31 12.47
N ILE A 444 16.18 19.49 12.44
CA ILE A 444 16.86 20.72 12.80
C ILE A 444 16.66 20.90 14.30
N ASP A 445 17.72 20.71 15.06
CA ASP A 445 17.70 20.75 16.52
C ASP A 445 17.62 22.19 17.05
N ALA A 446 17.19 22.31 18.29
CA ALA A 446 17.34 23.56 19.03
C ALA A 446 18.83 23.80 19.30
N SER A 447 19.42 24.81 18.67
CA SER A 447 20.79 25.25 18.93
C SER A 447 20.93 25.89 20.30
#